data_2b728bd78f6a52920514d7fd574949e8
#
_entry.id   2b728bd78f6a52920514d7fd574949e8
#
_cell.length_a   1.000
_cell.length_b   1.000
_cell.length_c   1.000
_cell.angle_alpha   90.00
_cell.angle_beta   90.00
_cell.angle_gamma   90.00
#
_symmetry.space_group_name_H-M   'P 1'
#
loop_
_entity.id
_entity.type
_entity.pdbx_description
1 polymer ?
#
loop_
_entity_poly.entity_id
_entity_poly.type
_entity_poly.pdbx_seq_one_letter_code
_entity_poly.pdbx_strand_id
1 'polypeptide(L)'
;HALVIGYGDVGKGSAQSLRQEGMIVKIAEIDPICAMQACMDGFEVDSPYKSGENLGDASGINKVLLSKMDMIVTATGNINVCDKYMLQEVKPGAIICNIGHFDNEIDTAYMRENWEWQEVKPQVHKIYRNGVSDNNDYLLLLSEGRLINLGNATGHPSRIMDGSFANQVLAQ
;
A
#
# COMPACT_ATOMS: atom_id res chain seq x y z
N HIS A 1 1.30 12.41 4.37
CA HIS A 1 0.50 12.05 3.18
C HIS A 1 0.51 10.54 2.99
N ALA A 2 -0.66 9.97 2.65
CA ALA A 2 -0.78 8.56 2.31
C ALA A 2 -1.35 8.39 0.90
N LEU A 3 -0.87 7.38 0.18
CA LEU A 3 -1.45 6.90 -1.06
C LEU A 3 -2.06 5.52 -0.80
N VAL A 4 -3.36 5.38 -1.00
CA VAL A 4 -4.05 4.09 -0.98
C VAL A 4 -4.26 3.65 -2.43
N ILE A 5 -3.73 2.50 -2.79
CA ILE A 5 -3.85 1.90 -4.12
C ILE A 5 -4.97 0.87 -4.07
N GLY A 6 -6.07 1.17 -4.76
CA GLY A 6 -7.33 0.42 -4.72
C GLY A 6 -8.39 1.09 -3.83
N TYR A 7 -9.61 1.23 -4.36
CA TYR A 7 -10.76 1.82 -3.63
C TYR A 7 -11.98 0.88 -3.64
N GLY A 8 -11.73 -0.43 -3.59
CA GLY A 8 -12.72 -1.43 -3.22
C GLY A 8 -13.05 -1.35 -1.72
N ASP A 9 -13.80 -2.31 -1.19
CA ASP A 9 -14.26 -2.27 0.21
C ASP A 9 -13.12 -2.15 1.23
N VAL A 10 -12.02 -2.87 1.01
CA VAL A 10 -10.82 -2.81 1.87
C VAL A 10 -10.12 -1.44 1.75
N GLY A 11 -9.96 -0.94 0.53
CA GLY A 11 -9.35 0.37 0.26
C GLY A 11 -10.15 1.52 0.86
N LYS A 12 -11.49 1.48 0.76
CA LYS A 12 -12.40 2.46 1.39
C LYS A 12 -12.20 2.52 2.90
N GLY A 13 -12.21 1.37 3.57
CA GLY A 13 -11.99 1.29 5.01
C GLY A 13 -10.63 1.81 5.43
N SER A 14 -9.58 1.44 4.69
CA SER A 14 -8.21 1.89 4.94
C SER A 14 -8.07 3.41 4.76
N ALA A 15 -8.60 3.95 3.68
CA ALA A 15 -8.54 5.39 3.40
C ALA A 15 -9.28 6.22 4.46
N GLN A 16 -10.46 5.77 4.88
CA GLN A 16 -11.23 6.43 5.94
C GLN A 16 -10.50 6.38 7.28
N SER A 17 -9.92 5.25 7.65
CA SER A 17 -9.16 5.10 8.90
C SER A 17 -7.94 6.02 8.91
N LEU A 18 -7.16 6.08 7.83
CA LEU A 18 -6.01 6.96 7.72
C LEU A 18 -6.40 8.44 7.80
N ARG A 19 -7.52 8.83 7.18
CA ARG A 19 -8.05 10.20 7.27
C ARG A 19 -8.49 10.55 8.69
N GLN A 20 -9.10 9.60 9.43
CA GLN A 20 -9.50 9.79 10.82
C GLN A 20 -8.28 10.00 11.74
N GLU A 21 -7.15 9.36 11.43
CA GLU A 21 -5.88 9.58 12.11
C GLU A 21 -5.15 10.88 11.68
N GLY A 22 -5.80 11.70 10.84
CA GLY A 22 -5.30 13.02 10.44
C GLY A 22 -4.38 13.01 9.22
N MET A 23 -4.26 11.91 8.50
CA MET A 23 -3.48 11.87 7.26
C MET A 23 -4.21 12.53 6.09
N ILE A 24 -3.45 13.19 5.22
CA ILE A 24 -3.93 13.61 3.90
C ILE A 24 -3.82 12.41 2.97
N VAL A 25 -4.96 11.86 2.57
CA VAL A 25 -5.04 10.62 1.81
C VAL A 25 -5.37 10.91 0.36
N LYS A 26 -4.59 10.33 -0.55
CA LYS A 26 -4.87 10.25 -1.98
C LYS A 26 -5.19 8.81 -2.35
N ILE A 27 -6.00 8.65 -3.38
CA ILE A 27 -6.43 7.34 -3.89
C ILE A 27 -5.87 7.15 -5.30
N ALA A 28 -5.30 5.97 -5.54
CA ALA A 28 -5.00 5.50 -6.89
C ALA A 28 -5.98 4.36 -7.23
N GLU A 29 -6.78 4.54 -8.28
CA GLU A 29 -7.80 3.57 -8.67
C GLU A 29 -7.95 3.54 -10.19
N ILE A 30 -8.02 2.35 -10.77
CA ILE A 30 -8.19 2.15 -12.21
C ILE A 30 -9.65 1.99 -12.63
N ASP A 31 -10.51 1.51 -11.73
CA ASP A 31 -11.94 1.42 -11.99
C ASP A 31 -12.57 2.82 -11.90
N PRO A 32 -13.14 3.35 -12.98
CA PRO A 32 -13.69 4.70 -12.99
C PRO A 32 -14.88 4.88 -12.03
N ILE A 33 -15.63 3.81 -11.72
CA ILE A 33 -16.73 3.87 -10.77
C ILE A 33 -16.19 4.01 -9.36
N CYS A 34 -15.22 3.17 -8.98
CA CYS A 34 -14.56 3.27 -7.68
C CYS A 34 -13.80 4.59 -7.50
N ALA A 35 -13.13 5.07 -8.57
CA ALA A 35 -12.47 6.38 -8.57
C ALA A 35 -13.47 7.53 -8.35
N MET A 36 -14.63 7.48 -9.02
CA MET A 36 -15.70 8.47 -8.81
C MET A 36 -16.24 8.41 -7.38
N GLN A 37 -16.45 7.23 -6.82
CA GLN A 37 -16.86 7.07 -5.43
C GLN A 37 -15.84 7.69 -4.47
N ALA A 38 -14.54 7.48 -4.70
CA ALA A 38 -13.50 8.12 -3.90
C ALA A 38 -13.60 9.66 -3.93
N CYS A 39 -13.84 10.24 -5.11
CA CYS A 39 -14.07 11.69 -5.24
C CYS A 39 -15.32 12.14 -4.46
N MET A 40 -16.42 11.38 -4.54
CA MET A 40 -17.67 11.70 -3.80
C MET A 40 -17.48 11.59 -2.29
N ASP A 41 -16.62 10.70 -1.82
CA ASP A 41 -16.25 10.54 -0.41
C ASP A 41 -15.23 11.61 0.06
N GLY A 42 -14.84 12.54 -0.84
CA GLY A 42 -13.97 13.68 -0.55
C GLY A 42 -12.50 13.34 -0.54
N PHE A 43 -12.07 12.31 -1.25
CA PHE A 43 -10.66 12.00 -1.49
C PHE A 43 -10.19 12.59 -2.82
N GLU A 44 -8.93 12.98 -2.87
CA GLU A 44 -8.27 13.31 -4.12
C GLU A 44 -7.83 12.01 -4.81
N VAL A 45 -8.24 11.84 -6.07
CA VAL A 45 -7.81 10.70 -6.90
C VAL A 45 -6.65 11.16 -7.77
N ASP A 46 -5.54 10.43 -7.71
CA ASP A 46 -4.32 10.73 -8.46
C ASP A 46 -3.68 9.40 -8.88
N SER A 47 -2.86 9.42 -9.90
CA SER A 47 -2.22 8.21 -10.41
C SER A 47 -0.71 8.23 -10.16
N PRO A 48 -0.13 7.11 -9.69
CA PRO A 48 1.31 6.95 -9.61
C PRO A 48 1.99 6.92 -11.00
N TYR A 49 1.19 6.78 -12.05
CA TYR A 49 1.63 6.89 -13.45
C TYR A 49 0.91 8.01 -14.17
N LYS A 50 1.60 8.70 -15.05
CA LYS A 50 1.02 9.77 -15.88
C LYS A 50 -0.01 9.17 -16.84
N SER A 51 -1.06 9.91 -17.10
CA SER A 51 -2.12 9.49 -18.03
C SER A 51 -1.55 9.21 -19.42
N GLY A 52 -1.91 8.06 -19.97
CA GLY A 52 -1.47 7.62 -21.31
C GLY A 52 -0.15 6.83 -21.33
N GLU A 53 0.54 6.74 -20.20
CA GLU A 53 1.76 5.93 -20.07
C GLU A 53 1.43 4.51 -19.61
N ASN A 54 2.26 3.56 -20.01
CA ASN A 54 2.08 2.18 -19.61
C ASN A 54 2.45 1.98 -18.13
N LEU A 55 1.61 1.29 -17.38
CA LEU A 55 1.97 0.80 -16.06
C LEU A 55 3.23 -0.05 -16.17
N GLY A 56 4.20 0.19 -15.27
CA GLY A 56 5.47 -0.54 -15.30
C GLY A 56 6.53 0.05 -16.23
N ASP A 57 6.34 1.27 -16.74
CA ASP A 57 7.38 2.02 -17.46
C ASP A 57 7.94 3.16 -16.59
N ALA A 58 9.26 3.18 -16.45
CA ALA A 58 9.96 4.21 -15.68
C ALA A 58 9.69 5.64 -16.18
N SER A 59 9.45 5.82 -17.48
CA SER A 59 9.19 7.14 -18.06
C SER A 59 7.85 7.73 -17.65
N GLY A 60 6.87 6.86 -17.35
CA GLY A 60 5.51 7.24 -16.97
C GLY A 60 5.33 7.61 -15.50
N ILE A 61 6.32 7.39 -14.65
CA ILE A 61 6.21 7.56 -13.20
C ILE A 61 5.88 9.01 -12.80
N ASN A 62 4.91 9.15 -11.90
CA ASN A 62 4.54 10.43 -11.27
C ASN A 62 5.40 10.70 -10.02
N LYS A 63 6.65 11.11 -10.26
CA LYS A 63 7.63 11.39 -9.19
C LYS A 63 7.13 12.47 -8.23
N VAL A 64 6.37 13.46 -8.71
CA VAL A 64 5.85 14.56 -7.90
C VAL A 64 4.85 14.06 -6.86
N LEU A 65 4.03 13.07 -7.21
CA LEU A 65 3.13 12.41 -6.29
C LEU A 65 3.93 11.59 -5.28
N LEU A 66 4.74 10.65 -5.77
CA LEU A 66 5.41 9.64 -4.94
C LEU A 66 6.41 10.24 -3.94
N SER A 67 7.15 11.29 -4.34
CA SER A 67 8.10 11.97 -3.45
C SER A 67 7.46 12.69 -2.25
N LYS A 68 6.13 12.85 -2.24
CA LYS A 68 5.38 13.45 -1.12
C LYS A 68 4.75 12.42 -0.18
N MET A 69 4.74 11.14 -0.58
CA MET A 69 4.04 10.12 0.19
C MET A 69 4.87 9.62 1.36
N ASP A 70 4.31 9.71 2.56
CA ASP A 70 4.87 9.16 3.79
C ASP A 70 4.48 7.69 3.98
N MET A 71 3.38 7.28 3.33
CA MET A 71 2.86 5.92 3.40
C MET A 71 2.22 5.51 2.08
N ILE A 72 2.45 4.26 1.67
CA ILE A 72 1.72 3.59 0.58
C ILE A 72 1.03 2.35 1.15
N VAL A 73 -0.26 2.23 0.88
CA VAL A 73 -1.09 1.08 1.27
C VAL A 73 -1.67 0.45 0.02
N THR A 74 -1.38 -0.81 -0.25
CA THR A 74 -1.99 -1.56 -1.36
C THR A 74 -3.20 -2.35 -0.88
N ALA A 75 -4.28 -2.33 -1.67
CA ALA A 75 -5.59 -2.90 -1.32
C ALA A 75 -6.37 -3.36 -2.57
N THR A 76 -5.68 -3.94 -3.56
CA THR A 76 -6.29 -4.24 -4.88
C THR A 76 -6.58 -5.71 -5.11
N GLY A 77 -5.87 -6.61 -4.46
CA GLY A 77 -5.88 -8.04 -4.79
C GLY A 77 -5.23 -8.35 -6.16
N ASN A 78 -4.39 -7.46 -6.69
CA ASN A 78 -3.72 -7.63 -7.98
C ASN A 78 -2.19 -7.67 -7.80
N ILE A 79 -1.47 -8.09 -8.84
CA ILE A 79 -0.02 -8.31 -8.79
C ILE A 79 0.73 -7.01 -9.09
N ASN A 80 1.80 -6.74 -8.32
CA ASN A 80 2.79 -5.67 -8.57
C ASN A 80 2.16 -4.28 -8.79
N VAL A 81 1.09 -3.97 -8.06
CA VAL A 81 0.45 -2.64 -8.13
C VAL A 81 1.32 -1.55 -7.52
N CYS A 82 2.22 -1.92 -6.63
CA CYS A 82 3.31 -1.08 -6.13
C CYS A 82 4.63 -1.68 -6.66
N ASP A 83 4.98 -1.32 -7.87
CA ASP A 83 6.11 -1.89 -8.59
C ASP A 83 7.46 -1.25 -8.24
N LYS A 84 8.52 -1.80 -8.81
CA LYS A 84 9.90 -1.34 -8.59
C LYS A 84 10.12 0.13 -8.93
N TYR A 85 9.45 0.67 -9.95
CA TYR A 85 9.61 2.07 -10.35
C TYR A 85 8.98 3.02 -9.34
N MET A 86 7.81 2.67 -8.82
CA MET A 86 7.19 3.41 -7.72
C MET A 86 8.08 3.38 -6.47
N LEU A 87 8.56 2.18 -6.10
CA LEU A 87 9.39 1.98 -4.91
C LEU A 87 10.72 2.75 -4.96
N GLN A 88 11.27 2.99 -6.16
CA GLN A 88 12.45 3.82 -6.34
C GLN A 88 12.21 5.31 -6.11
N GLU A 89 11.00 5.81 -6.39
CA GLU A 89 10.68 7.24 -6.39
C GLU A 89 9.95 7.71 -5.12
N VAL A 90 9.51 6.78 -4.29
CA VAL A 90 8.92 7.11 -2.98
C VAL A 90 9.98 7.74 -2.08
N LYS A 91 9.58 8.73 -1.29
CA LYS A 91 10.53 9.45 -0.42
C LYS A 91 11.21 8.52 0.60
N PRO A 92 12.45 8.80 0.97
CA PRO A 92 13.13 8.08 2.06
C PRO A 92 12.34 8.10 3.37
N GLY A 93 12.34 6.99 4.08
CA GLY A 93 11.60 6.82 5.33
C GLY A 93 10.11 6.50 5.16
N ALA A 94 9.60 6.43 3.93
CA ALA A 94 8.19 6.08 3.70
C ALA A 94 7.86 4.65 4.14
N ILE A 95 6.64 4.49 4.63
CA ILE A 95 6.10 3.21 5.07
C ILE A 95 5.36 2.54 3.90
N ILE A 96 5.71 1.30 3.61
CA ILE A 96 5.07 0.50 2.58
C ILE A 96 4.39 -0.69 3.23
N CYS A 97 3.10 -0.86 2.98
CA CYS A 97 2.34 -1.96 3.55
C CYS A 97 1.21 -2.42 2.62
N ASN A 98 0.82 -3.67 2.81
CA ASN A 98 -0.24 -4.32 2.06
C ASN A 98 -1.39 -4.73 3.00
N ILE A 99 -2.61 -4.44 2.62
CA ILE A 99 -3.82 -4.93 3.27
C ILE A 99 -4.69 -5.76 2.32
N GLY A 100 -4.28 -5.89 1.06
CA GLY A 100 -4.89 -6.81 0.11
C GLY A 100 -4.60 -8.26 0.47
N HIS A 101 -5.41 -9.16 -0.07
CA HIS A 101 -5.34 -10.59 0.31
C HIS A 101 -4.05 -11.28 -0.09
N PHE A 102 -3.44 -10.89 -1.20
CA PHE A 102 -2.24 -11.52 -1.73
C PHE A 102 -0.97 -10.76 -1.32
N ASP A 103 0.12 -11.47 -1.13
CA ASP A 103 1.44 -10.95 -0.74
C ASP A 103 2.29 -10.47 -1.93
N ASN A 104 1.71 -10.43 -3.11
CA ASN A 104 2.37 -10.06 -4.37
C ASN A 104 1.91 -8.69 -4.94
N GLU A 105 1.19 -7.89 -4.15
CA GLU A 105 0.80 -6.53 -4.55
C GLU A 105 1.98 -5.57 -4.59
N ILE A 106 2.98 -5.80 -3.72
CA ILE A 106 4.23 -5.05 -3.65
C ILE A 106 5.33 -5.89 -4.28
N ASP A 107 6.16 -5.31 -5.13
CA ASP A 107 7.30 -6.00 -5.78
C ASP A 107 8.44 -6.25 -4.77
N THR A 108 8.16 -7.13 -3.82
CA THR A 108 9.13 -7.55 -2.79
C THR A 108 10.23 -8.42 -3.37
N ALA A 109 10.00 -9.10 -4.50
CA ALA A 109 11.01 -9.87 -5.20
C ALA A 109 12.14 -8.97 -5.69
N TYR A 110 11.78 -7.86 -6.36
CA TYR A 110 12.77 -6.86 -6.76
C TYR A 110 13.55 -6.29 -5.57
N MET A 111 12.87 -5.97 -4.47
CA MET A 111 13.53 -5.48 -3.26
C MET A 111 14.54 -6.48 -2.70
N ARG A 112 14.22 -7.79 -2.70
CA ARG A 112 15.11 -8.85 -2.17
C ARG A 112 16.35 -9.04 -3.05
N GLU A 113 16.21 -8.91 -4.36
CA GLU A 113 17.31 -9.09 -5.30
C GLU A 113 18.26 -7.91 -5.36
N ASN A 114 17.76 -6.68 -5.14
CA ASN A 114 18.52 -5.46 -5.45
C ASN A 114 18.85 -4.60 -4.22
N TRP A 115 18.16 -4.78 -3.08
CA TRP A 115 18.25 -3.91 -1.93
C TRP A 115 18.60 -4.67 -0.65
N GLU A 116 19.26 -4.01 0.29
CA GLU A 116 19.63 -4.58 1.57
C GLU A 116 18.47 -4.49 2.58
N TRP A 117 18.23 -5.61 3.26
CA TRP A 117 17.17 -5.76 4.26
C TRP A 117 17.74 -5.81 5.67
N GLN A 118 17.20 -5.00 6.55
CA GLN A 118 17.50 -5.02 7.97
C GLN A 118 16.22 -5.14 8.78
N GLU A 119 16.06 -6.22 9.52
CA GLU A 119 14.96 -6.34 10.46
C GLU A 119 15.19 -5.40 11.66
N VAL A 120 14.25 -4.49 11.92
CA VAL A 120 14.28 -3.54 13.04
C VAL A 120 13.56 -4.11 14.25
N LYS A 121 12.45 -4.77 14.00
CA LYS A 121 11.66 -5.55 14.95
C LYS A 121 10.84 -6.59 14.18
N PRO A 122 10.27 -7.62 14.84
CA PRO A 122 9.48 -8.63 14.15
C PRO A 122 8.47 -8.01 13.17
N GLN A 123 8.49 -8.48 11.92
CA GLN A 123 7.63 -8.03 10.83
C GLN A 123 7.82 -6.56 10.39
N VAL A 124 8.91 -5.89 10.77
CA VAL A 124 9.25 -4.53 10.33
C VAL A 124 10.69 -4.49 9.83
N HIS A 125 10.85 -4.16 8.56
CA HIS A 125 12.14 -4.12 7.88
C HIS A 125 12.47 -2.72 7.36
N LYS A 126 13.70 -2.29 7.56
CA LYS A 126 14.31 -1.22 6.76
C LYS A 126 14.86 -1.83 5.48
N ILE A 127 14.52 -1.23 4.37
CA ILE A 127 14.96 -1.64 3.04
C ILE A 127 15.81 -0.52 2.47
N TYR A 128 17.12 -0.72 2.40
CA TYR A 128 18.09 0.29 1.95
C TYR A 128 18.30 0.19 0.44
N ARG A 129 17.96 1.26 -0.28
CA ARG A 129 18.04 1.30 -1.74
C ARG A 129 19.48 1.41 -2.27
N ASN A 130 20.35 2.09 -1.52
CA ASN A 130 21.76 2.32 -1.87
C ASN A 130 22.74 1.64 -0.89
N GLY A 131 22.29 0.59 -0.19
CA GLY A 131 23.06 -0.12 0.82
C GLY A 131 23.00 0.53 2.20
N VAL A 132 23.33 -0.24 3.23
CA VAL A 132 23.27 0.18 4.65
C VAL A 132 24.20 1.38 4.96
N SER A 133 25.21 1.62 4.14
CA SER A 133 26.12 2.77 4.28
C SER A 133 25.43 4.11 4.04
N ASP A 134 24.37 4.17 3.23
CA ASP A 134 23.49 5.32 3.10
C ASP A 134 22.27 5.18 4.00
N ASN A 135 22.49 5.45 5.29
CA ASN A 135 21.47 5.29 6.34
C ASN A 135 20.26 6.25 6.20
N ASN A 136 20.25 7.12 5.21
CA ASN A 136 19.18 8.09 4.97
C ASN A 136 18.22 7.64 3.86
N ASP A 137 18.62 6.73 2.99
CA ASP A 137 17.79 6.26 1.87
C ASP A 137 17.26 4.85 2.09
N TYR A 138 16.21 4.75 2.91
CA TYR A 138 15.52 3.49 3.19
C TYR A 138 14.01 3.63 3.09
N LEU A 139 13.33 2.51 2.90
CA LEU A 139 11.88 2.35 3.06
C LEU A 139 11.60 1.49 4.30
N LEU A 140 10.44 1.70 4.93
CA LEU A 140 9.95 0.83 6.00
C LEU A 140 8.90 -0.13 5.40
N LEU A 141 9.27 -1.39 5.23
CA LEU A 141 8.35 -2.42 4.78
C LEU A 141 7.75 -3.16 5.97
N LEU A 142 6.42 -3.20 6.02
CA LEU A 142 5.68 -3.90 7.07
C LEU A 142 5.23 -5.28 6.60
N SER A 143 5.26 -6.26 7.50
CA SER A 143 4.84 -7.66 7.27
C SER A 143 5.48 -8.32 6.03
N GLU A 144 6.64 -7.83 5.58
CA GLU A 144 7.31 -8.31 4.37
C GLU A 144 6.43 -8.25 3.10
N GLY A 145 5.47 -7.31 3.04
CA GLY A 145 4.49 -7.19 1.95
C GLY A 145 3.26 -8.08 2.11
N ARG A 146 3.19 -8.91 3.16
CA ARG A 146 1.99 -9.71 3.49
C ARG A 146 0.93 -8.84 4.19
N LEU A 147 -0.24 -9.44 4.47
CA LEU A 147 -1.34 -8.74 5.17
C LEU A 147 -0.88 -8.11 6.48
N ILE A 148 -0.90 -6.77 6.54
CA ILE A 148 -0.44 -6.02 7.70
C ILE A 148 -1.30 -6.26 8.95
N ASN A 149 -2.62 -6.45 8.78
CA ASN A 149 -3.55 -6.69 9.87
C ASN A 149 -3.28 -8.01 10.63
N LEU A 150 -2.62 -8.97 10.00
CA LEU A 150 -2.22 -10.23 10.63
C LEU A 150 -0.76 -10.20 11.10
N GLY A 151 0.13 -9.56 10.36
CA GLY A 151 1.56 -9.54 10.67
C GLY A 151 1.95 -8.48 11.72
N ASN A 152 1.35 -7.29 11.66
CA ASN A 152 1.69 -6.17 12.55
C ASN A 152 0.55 -5.75 13.49
N ALA A 153 -0.63 -6.38 13.39
CA ALA A 153 -1.77 -6.13 14.25
C ALA A 153 -2.36 -7.45 14.77
N THR A 154 -3.48 -7.40 15.46
CA THR A 154 -4.11 -8.56 16.10
C THR A 154 -5.21 -9.21 15.26
N GLY A 155 -5.49 -8.69 14.07
CA GLY A 155 -6.65 -9.07 13.27
C GLY A 155 -7.97 -8.62 13.93
N HIS A 156 -9.09 -9.17 13.45
CA HIS A 156 -10.41 -8.88 14.03
C HIS A 156 -10.63 -9.65 15.32
N PRO A 157 -11.22 -9.04 16.35
CA PRO A 157 -11.66 -9.75 17.56
C PRO A 157 -12.64 -10.89 17.24
N SER A 158 -12.55 -11.98 17.98
CA SER A 158 -13.42 -13.17 17.80
C SER A 158 -14.91 -12.82 17.76
N ARG A 159 -15.34 -11.85 18.57
CA ARG A 159 -16.74 -11.39 18.62
C ARG A 159 -17.22 -10.80 17.27
N ILE A 160 -16.34 -10.14 16.51
CA ILE A 160 -16.67 -9.62 15.18
C ILE A 160 -16.71 -10.77 14.16
N MET A 161 -15.75 -11.68 14.26
CA MET A 161 -15.68 -12.86 13.39
C MET A 161 -16.85 -13.80 13.58
N ASP A 162 -17.39 -13.90 14.78
CA ASP A 162 -18.59 -14.69 15.12
C ASP A 162 -19.80 -14.26 14.27
N GLY A 163 -20.03 -12.95 14.13
CA GLY A 163 -21.08 -12.42 13.27
C GLY A 163 -20.85 -12.76 11.78
N SER A 164 -19.61 -12.71 11.31
CA SER A 164 -19.25 -13.09 9.95
C SER A 164 -19.48 -14.58 9.69
N PHE A 165 -19.06 -15.44 10.62
CA PHE A 165 -19.27 -16.89 10.49
C PHE A 165 -20.74 -17.27 10.56
N ALA A 166 -21.52 -16.65 11.46
CA ALA A 166 -22.96 -16.85 11.51
C ALA A 166 -23.65 -16.49 10.16
N ASN A 167 -23.26 -15.37 9.57
CA ASN A 167 -23.77 -14.97 8.26
C ASN A 167 -23.40 -15.97 7.17
N GLN A 168 -22.18 -16.49 7.17
CA GLN A 168 -21.75 -17.48 6.17
C GLN A 168 -22.56 -18.79 6.30
N VAL A 169 -22.81 -19.24 7.53
CA VAL A 169 -23.63 -20.44 7.78
C VAL A 169 -25.06 -20.25 7.35
N LEU A 170 -25.65 -19.06 7.61
CA LEU A 170 -27.03 -18.76 7.22
C LEU A 170 -27.21 -18.58 5.71
N ALA A 171 -26.15 -18.28 4.96
CA ALA A 171 -26.18 -18.09 3.52
C ALA A 171 -26.06 -19.41 2.73
N GLN A 172 -25.72 -20.53 3.37
CA GLN A 172 -25.63 -21.88 2.80
C GLN A 172 -26.97 -22.62 2.88
#